data_ea0878c2eecd14ca8f2f044d07c2f4b0
#
_entry.id   ea0878c2eecd14ca8f2f044d07c2f4b0
#
_cell.length_a   1.000
_cell.length_b   1.000
_cell.length_c   1.000
_cell.angle_alpha   90.00
_cell.angle_beta   90.00
_cell.angle_gamma   90.00
#
_symmetry.space_group_name_H-M   'P 1'
#
loop_
_entity.id
_entity.type
_entity.pdbx_description
1 polymer ?
#
loop_
_entity_poly.entity_id
_entity_poly.type
_entity_poly.pdbx_seq_one_letter_code
_entity_poly.pdbx_strand_id
1 'polypeptide(L)'
;MTTTGSWHGLHLFLHSATGDTDAFLLREVAPRLDALVGAGQSTGWFFIRYGQDGPHLRIRARDLDAAGAARLADELARAAKEVPAVPGPWPSAHGEVRTVPYVPETDRYGGPRALPVAEEAFGASTRVVLGALAEPHGAAGAARLTVAADLAHATAYALGMDELSAARWLRRHAAGWRWVTEVPLLPGAAVHARVNSVYAAQRTALARRAAHLREGLATGTAAPWPSRWADAVRAADARLRGGAAGTDGSGADGGGAGLSEGVSAWVWASQLHMLFNRLGVSPDEERAVCRLAARTLLETADEEEPPSFFPAARTAADVQYLERSKFQIGRGQDTALRPTAPARRTAGPAARPDLPLPAAPLPRVPLAGVLAGRSSARGPLSGPLDAQGLGALLWHALAESGRSAQRLADGSVRTAVHRPYPSAGALYTARVRLLVLATDGVPAGTYDCVPESRTLRPVGPVPPLEEVKALSTYLSRPATDPDWIGIDDAPVVLGVYADLGLLRGRYGLRALRLALLETGHLTQTLLLTAAALGLAGTPLGGFHDDLAHELLGLDDLDQPLQYLLPLGRRAVDADRAGVSPGGPGAGGGPRGGAV
;
A
#
# COMPACT_ATOMS: atom_id res chain seq x y z
N MET A 1 13.63 25.43 31.50
CA MET A 1 14.52 25.09 30.37
C MET A 1 14.95 23.64 30.57
N THR A 2 14.20 22.68 30.01
CA THR A 2 14.64 21.28 29.95
C THR A 2 15.73 21.20 28.90
N THR A 3 16.99 21.02 29.32
CA THR A 3 18.12 20.71 28.43
C THR A 3 17.75 19.47 27.63
N THR A 4 17.54 19.63 26.35
CA THR A 4 17.48 18.50 25.42
C THR A 4 18.78 17.72 25.54
N GLY A 5 18.73 16.53 26.16
CA GLY A 5 19.91 15.69 26.36
C GLY A 5 20.62 15.43 25.04
N SER A 6 21.96 15.42 25.07
CA SER A 6 22.78 15.21 23.89
C SER A 6 22.91 13.71 23.60
N TRP A 7 22.74 13.32 22.31
CA TRP A 7 22.97 11.95 21.87
C TRP A 7 24.40 11.76 21.39
N HIS A 8 25.10 10.77 21.96
CA HIS A 8 26.38 10.31 21.46
C HIS A 8 26.23 9.14 20.52
N GLY A 9 26.78 9.22 19.31
CA GLY A 9 26.61 8.22 18.26
C GLY A 9 27.88 7.44 17.95
N LEU A 10 27.77 6.10 17.95
CA LEU A 10 28.84 5.18 17.55
C LEU A 10 28.34 4.31 16.40
N HIS A 11 29.13 4.19 15.34
CA HIS A 11 28.95 3.22 14.26
C HIS A 11 29.97 2.10 14.45
N LEU A 12 29.51 0.92 14.86
CA LEU A 12 30.34 -0.27 15.02
C LEU A 12 30.17 -1.17 13.80
N PHE A 13 31.18 -1.27 12.96
CA PHE A 13 31.18 -2.12 11.77
C PHE A 13 31.39 -3.58 12.17
N LEU A 14 30.34 -4.38 12.00
CA LEU A 14 30.31 -5.78 12.36
C LEU A 14 29.90 -6.59 11.13
N HIS A 15 30.90 -7.04 10.38
CA HIS A 15 30.70 -7.83 9.16
C HIS A 15 30.45 -9.29 9.53
N SER A 16 29.28 -9.59 10.08
CA SER A 16 28.97 -10.90 10.66
C SER A 16 27.61 -11.39 10.22
N ALA A 17 27.36 -12.68 10.35
CA ALA A 17 26.04 -13.23 10.15
C ALA A 17 25.05 -12.63 11.17
N THR A 18 23.77 -12.58 10.82
CA THR A 18 22.74 -11.97 11.67
C THR A 18 22.69 -12.58 13.06
N GLY A 19 22.83 -13.92 13.17
CA GLY A 19 22.85 -14.61 14.46
C GLY A 19 24.03 -14.24 15.35
N ASP A 20 25.21 -14.05 14.75
CA ASP A 20 26.41 -13.60 15.47
C ASP A 20 26.27 -12.16 15.95
N THR A 21 25.68 -11.30 15.11
CA THR A 21 25.34 -9.91 15.47
C THR A 21 24.32 -9.87 16.62
N ASP A 22 23.31 -10.75 16.63
CA ASP A 22 22.34 -10.87 17.73
C ASP A 22 23.01 -11.30 19.03
N ALA A 23 23.88 -12.32 18.95
CA ALA A 23 24.63 -12.81 20.10
C ALA A 23 25.57 -11.72 20.65
N PHE A 24 26.18 -10.93 19.78
CA PHE A 24 27.00 -9.79 20.17
C PHE A 24 26.19 -8.68 20.85
N LEU A 25 25.03 -8.34 20.29
CA LEU A 25 24.10 -7.39 20.91
C LEU A 25 23.71 -7.81 22.34
N LEU A 26 23.39 -9.08 22.54
CA LEU A 26 22.96 -9.60 23.84
C LEU A 26 24.10 -9.73 24.86
N ARG A 27 25.30 -10.11 24.42
CA ARG A 27 26.42 -10.42 25.34
C ARG A 27 27.33 -9.24 25.58
N GLU A 28 27.49 -8.34 24.61
CA GLU A 28 28.50 -7.29 24.65
C GLU A 28 27.91 -5.87 24.69
N VAL A 29 26.93 -5.58 23.81
CA VAL A 29 26.40 -4.22 23.66
C VAL A 29 25.42 -3.88 24.79
N ALA A 30 24.36 -4.71 24.96
CA ALA A 30 23.32 -4.42 25.92
C ALA A 30 23.84 -4.37 27.39
N PRO A 31 24.65 -5.34 27.87
CA PRO A 31 25.12 -5.29 29.26
C PRO A 31 25.97 -4.04 29.56
N ARG A 32 26.83 -3.59 28.63
CA ARG A 32 27.66 -2.41 28.83
C ARG A 32 26.82 -1.13 28.87
N LEU A 33 25.90 -0.97 27.95
CA LEU A 33 25.05 0.21 27.92
C LEU A 33 24.05 0.26 29.08
N ASP A 34 23.51 -0.88 29.49
CA ASP A 34 22.65 -0.97 30.67
C ASP A 34 23.44 -0.69 31.97
N ALA A 35 24.69 -1.11 32.04
CA ALA A 35 25.56 -0.73 33.16
C ALA A 35 25.82 0.78 33.22
N LEU A 36 26.05 1.45 32.08
CA LEU A 36 26.20 2.92 32.02
C LEU A 36 24.91 3.61 32.47
N VAL A 37 23.73 3.09 32.08
CA VAL A 37 22.44 3.63 32.54
C VAL A 37 22.25 3.40 34.04
N GLY A 38 22.57 2.21 34.55
CA GLY A 38 22.47 1.87 35.96
C GLY A 38 23.43 2.70 36.84
N ALA A 39 24.58 3.10 36.29
CA ALA A 39 25.52 3.98 36.95
C ALA A 39 25.18 5.48 36.82
N GLY A 40 24.09 5.85 36.14
CA GLY A 40 23.71 7.24 35.90
C GLY A 40 24.59 8.00 34.93
N GLN A 41 25.47 7.30 34.19
CA GLN A 41 26.35 7.89 33.18
C GLN A 41 25.68 8.11 31.83
N SER A 42 24.54 7.45 31.59
CA SER A 42 23.65 7.66 30.43
C SER A 42 22.21 7.62 30.91
N THR A 43 21.31 8.36 30.23
CA THR A 43 19.87 8.36 30.55
C THR A 43 19.07 7.41 29.68
N GLY A 44 19.70 6.80 28.69
CA GLY A 44 19.08 5.82 27.80
C GLY A 44 19.89 5.55 26.55
N TRP A 45 19.50 4.50 25.85
CA TRP A 45 20.18 4.12 24.62
C TRP A 45 19.25 3.37 23.67
N PHE A 46 19.64 3.35 22.38
CA PHE A 46 19.04 2.53 21.35
C PHE A 46 20.05 2.17 20.27
N PHE A 47 19.73 1.20 19.44
CA PHE A 47 20.53 0.84 18.27
C PHE A 47 19.64 0.69 17.02
N ILE A 48 20.28 0.74 15.86
CA ILE A 48 19.72 0.33 14.57
C ILE A 48 20.78 -0.44 13.78
N ARG A 49 20.33 -1.32 12.87
CA ARG A 49 21.20 -2.03 11.93
C ARG A 49 21.25 -1.25 10.63
N TYR A 50 22.44 -1.13 10.05
CA TYR A 50 22.60 -0.35 8.82
C TYR A 50 23.63 -1.00 7.90
N GLY A 51 23.56 -0.68 6.57
CA GLY A 51 24.40 -1.33 5.57
C GLY A 51 25.36 -0.40 4.82
N GLN A 52 25.26 0.91 4.99
CA GLN A 52 26.13 1.86 4.31
C GLN A 52 27.60 1.68 4.75
N ASP A 53 28.52 1.64 3.80
CA ASP A 53 29.94 1.35 4.01
C ASP A 53 30.24 -0.04 4.58
N GLY A 54 29.26 -0.92 4.64
CA GLY A 54 29.31 -2.26 5.22
C GLY A 54 28.34 -2.44 6.39
N PRO A 55 28.03 -3.70 6.74
CA PRO A 55 27.11 -3.99 7.85
C PRO A 55 27.63 -3.40 9.16
N HIS A 56 26.80 -2.62 9.85
CA HIS A 56 27.17 -2.02 11.13
C HIS A 56 25.97 -1.77 12.04
N LEU A 57 26.26 -1.65 13.33
CA LEU A 57 25.33 -1.19 14.36
C LEU A 57 25.54 0.30 14.59
N ARG A 58 24.48 1.08 14.45
CA ARG A 58 24.46 2.49 14.90
C ARG A 58 23.92 2.51 16.32
N ILE A 59 24.81 2.72 17.29
CA ILE A 59 24.48 2.78 18.70
C ILE A 59 24.36 4.25 19.09
N ARG A 60 23.33 4.59 19.85
CA ARG A 60 23.07 5.94 20.35
C ARG A 60 22.90 5.86 21.87
N ALA A 61 23.74 6.58 22.61
CA ALA A 61 23.66 6.73 24.07
C ALA A 61 23.38 8.19 24.42
N ARG A 62 22.39 8.40 25.29
CA ARG A 62 21.96 9.75 25.68
C ARG A 62 22.72 10.23 26.89
N ASP A 63 23.17 11.47 26.87
CA ASP A 63 23.89 12.17 27.95
C ASP A 63 25.21 11.51 28.36
N LEU A 64 25.77 10.61 27.54
CA LEU A 64 27.07 10.00 27.76
C LEU A 64 28.18 11.02 27.49
N ASP A 65 29.13 11.17 28.41
CA ASP A 65 30.26 12.06 28.21
C ASP A 65 31.28 11.51 27.19
N ALA A 66 32.15 12.38 26.70
CA ALA A 66 33.13 12.01 25.67
C ALA A 66 34.12 10.93 26.15
N ALA A 67 34.49 10.92 27.43
CA ALA A 67 35.41 9.93 28.00
C ALA A 67 34.74 8.56 28.14
N GLY A 68 33.47 8.52 28.58
CA GLY A 68 32.68 7.31 28.64
C GLY A 68 32.42 6.74 27.25
N ALA A 69 32.13 7.61 26.27
CA ALA A 69 31.94 7.21 24.88
C ALA A 69 33.20 6.61 24.25
N ALA A 70 34.37 7.20 24.51
CA ALA A 70 35.66 6.67 24.05
C ALA A 70 35.95 5.29 24.66
N ARG A 71 35.74 5.12 25.97
CA ARG A 71 35.91 3.82 26.65
C ARG A 71 34.98 2.77 26.07
N LEU A 72 33.68 3.11 25.88
CA LEU A 72 32.71 2.19 25.30
C LEU A 72 33.13 1.80 23.88
N ALA A 73 33.59 2.74 23.06
CA ALA A 73 34.05 2.50 21.69
C ALA A 73 35.23 1.51 21.67
N ASP A 74 36.25 1.71 22.56
CA ASP A 74 37.42 0.82 22.66
C ASP A 74 37.04 -0.59 23.15
N GLU A 75 36.11 -0.69 24.08
CA GLU A 75 35.62 -1.99 24.59
C GLU A 75 34.84 -2.76 23.52
N LEU A 76 33.92 -2.08 22.81
CA LEU A 76 33.16 -2.71 21.74
C LEU A 76 34.06 -3.07 20.55
N ALA A 77 35.05 -2.26 20.19
CA ALA A 77 35.97 -2.59 19.12
C ALA A 77 36.83 -3.82 19.45
N ARG A 78 37.23 -3.98 20.72
CA ARG A 78 37.96 -5.20 21.17
C ARG A 78 37.08 -6.41 21.15
N ALA A 79 35.86 -6.34 21.70
CA ALA A 79 34.91 -7.45 21.71
C ALA A 79 34.47 -7.87 20.30
N ALA A 80 34.35 -6.92 19.36
CA ALA A 80 33.93 -7.21 17.99
C ALA A 80 34.94 -8.07 17.21
N LYS A 81 36.23 -8.02 17.55
CA LYS A 81 37.27 -8.83 16.91
C LYS A 81 37.11 -10.33 17.15
N GLU A 82 36.41 -10.71 18.20
CA GLU A 82 36.14 -12.10 18.56
C GLU A 82 34.92 -12.66 17.83
N VAL A 83 34.17 -11.82 17.11
CA VAL A 83 32.99 -12.23 16.36
C VAL A 83 33.40 -12.72 14.96
N PRO A 84 32.90 -13.88 14.50
CA PRO A 84 33.21 -14.36 13.16
C PRO A 84 32.86 -13.36 12.07
N ALA A 85 33.83 -13.04 11.22
CA ALA A 85 33.64 -12.12 10.11
C ALA A 85 33.21 -12.87 8.85
N VAL A 86 32.22 -12.29 8.14
CA VAL A 86 31.81 -12.75 6.80
C VAL A 86 32.56 -11.88 5.78
N PRO A 87 33.29 -12.49 4.82
CA PRO A 87 33.96 -11.73 3.76
C PRO A 87 32.98 -10.95 2.88
N GLY A 88 33.38 -9.74 2.49
CA GLY A 88 32.60 -8.92 1.56
C GLY A 88 33.40 -7.71 1.08
N PRO A 89 32.99 -7.05 0.01
CA PRO A 89 33.67 -5.89 -0.57
C PRO A 89 33.33 -4.60 0.24
N TRP A 90 33.57 -4.62 1.54
CA TRP A 90 33.22 -3.49 2.42
C TRP A 90 34.35 -2.46 2.47
N PRO A 91 34.05 -1.15 2.37
CA PRO A 91 35.08 -0.10 2.54
C PRO A 91 35.50 0.09 3.99
N SER A 92 34.76 -0.47 4.96
CA SER A 92 35.08 -0.45 6.38
C SER A 92 35.80 -1.73 6.84
N ALA A 93 36.48 -1.69 7.97
CA ALA A 93 37.09 -2.86 8.61
C ALA A 93 36.14 -3.49 9.65
N HIS A 94 36.17 -4.84 9.76
CA HIS A 94 35.46 -5.54 10.82
C HIS A 94 36.00 -5.14 12.20
N GLY A 95 35.11 -4.78 13.13
CA GLY A 95 35.45 -4.25 14.45
C GLY A 95 35.82 -2.76 14.48
N GLU A 96 35.79 -2.06 13.35
CA GLU A 96 35.99 -0.61 13.29
C GLU A 96 34.83 0.11 14.01
N VAL A 97 35.19 1.13 14.82
CA VAL A 97 34.21 2.01 15.47
C VAL A 97 34.47 3.45 15.04
N ARG A 98 33.43 4.11 14.57
CA ARG A 98 33.46 5.54 14.20
C ARG A 98 32.50 6.30 15.11
N THR A 99 32.97 7.42 15.65
CA THR A 99 32.08 8.39 16.30
C THR A 99 31.44 9.27 15.25
N VAL A 100 30.09 9.29 15.22
CA VAL A 100 29.31 10.02 14.22
C VAL A 100 28.21 10.82 14.93
N PRO A 101 28.06 12.12 14.64
CA PRO A 101 26.99 12.92 15.22
C PRO A 101 25.60 12.29 14.93
N TYR A 102 24.72 12.36 15.93
CA TYR A 102 23.33 12.00 15.73
C TYR A 102 22.59 13.13 15.03
N VAL A 103 22.05 12.82 13.84
CA VAL A 103 21.18 13.74 13.11
C VAL A 103 19.77 13.11 13.11
N PRO A 104 18.81 13.69 13.83
CA PRO A 104 17.45 13.15 13.92
C PRO A 104 16.65 13.42 12.65
N GLU A 105 15.83 12.45 12.24
CA GLU A 105 14.86 12.57 11.15
C GLU A 105 13.57 13.22 11.67
N THR A 106 13.65 14.47 12.11
CA THR A 106 12.60 15.17 12.86
C THR A 106 11.23 15.15 12.16
N ASP A 107 11.20 15.41 10.86
CA ASP A 107 9.94 15.47 10.09
C ASP A 107 9.26 14.09 9.98
N ARG A 108 10.06 13.04 9.89
CA ARG A 108 9.61 11.66 9.82
C ARG A 108 8.85 11.24 11.08
N TYR A 109 9.20 11.80 12.21
CA TYR A 109 8.62 11.46 13.51
C TYR A 109 7.66 12.52 14.06
N GLY A 110 7.04 13.33 13.18
CA GLY A 110 5.98 14.26 13.55
C GLY A 110 6.45 15.63 14.02
N GLY A 111 7.70 15.99 13.72
CA GLY A 111 8.23 17.30 14.02
C GLY A 111 8.97 17.38 15.37
N PRO A 112 9.52 18.56 15.72
CA PRO A 112 10.41 18.72 16.87
C PRO A 112 9.75 18.44 18.23
N ARG A 113 8.42 18.59 18.34
CA ARG A 113 7.66 18.29 19.57
C ARG A 113 7.45 16.79 19.77
N ALA A 114 7.27 16.04 18.68
CA ALA A 114 7.02 14.60 18.72
C ALA A 114 8.33 13.79 18.83
N LEU A 115 9.45 14.34 18.36
CA LEU A 115 10.75 13.66 18.33
C LEU A 115 11.18 13.06 19.67
N PRO A 116 11.10 13.76 20.83
CA PRO A 116 11.48 13.16 22.10
C PRO A 116 10.67 11.91 22.45
N VAL A 117 9.36 11.91 22.14
CA VAL A 117 8.48 10.74 22.34
C VAL A 117 8.90 9.60 21.42
N ALA A 118 9.27 9.90 20.17
CA ALA A 118 9.76 8.92 19.21
C ALA A 118 11.09 8.30 19.65
N GLU A 119 12.01 9.09 20.20
CA GLU A 119 13.30 8.62 20.72
C GLU A 119 13.13 7.71 21.95
N GLU A 120 12.18 8.00 22.83
CA GLU A 120 11.81 7.10 23.94
C GLU A 120 11.25 5.76 23.41
N ALA A 121 10.42 5.82 22.36
CA ALA A 121 9.93 4.61 21.70
C ALA A 121 11.06 3.80 21.04
N PHE A 122 12.14 4.44 20.54
CA PHE A 122 13.35 3.73 20.08
C PHE A 122 14.02 2.95 21.21
N GLY A 123 14.13 3.53 22.40
CA GLY A 123 14.65 2.85 23.59
C GLY A 123 13.75 1.68 24.01
N ALA A 124 12.43 1.87 24.01
CA ALA A 124 11.47 0.83 24.34
C ALA A 124 11.55 -0.34 23.34
N SER A 125 11.55 -0.06 22.03
CA SER A 125 11.68 -1.09 20.99
C SER A 125 13.02 -1.83 21.04
N THR A 126 14.10 -1.15 21.43
CA THR A 126 15.42 -1.79 21.68
C THR A 126 15.29 -2.87 22.78
N ARG A 127 14.70 -2.53 23.93
CA ARG A 127 14.52 -3.48 25.05
C ARG A 127 13.59 -4.65 24.68
N VAL A 128 12.52 -4.38 23.93
CA VAL A 128 11.57 -5.39 23.44
C VAL A 128 12.27 -6.38 22.51
N VAL A 129 13.04 -5.88 21.54
CA VAL A 129 13.80 -6.71 20.60
C VAL A 129 14.83 -7.55 21.33
N LEU A 130 15.62 -6.97 22.23
CA LEU A 130 16.60 -7.73 23.03
C LEU A 130 15.92 -8.83 23.85
N GLY A 131 14.76 -8.55 24.46
CA GLY A 131 13.98 -9.56 25.18
C GLY A 131 13.51 -10.70 24.28
N ALA A 132 13.03 -10.39 23.07
CA ALA A 132 12.60 -11.40 22.11
C ALA A 132 13.78 -12.24 21.55
N LEU A 133 14.93 -11.61 21.32
CA LEU A 133 16.15 -12.28 20.86
C LEU A 133 16.78 -13.19 21.94
N ALA A 134 16.57 -12.88 23.21
CA ALA A 134 17.10 -13.66 24.34
C ALA A 134 16.31 -14.95 24.60
N GLU A 135 15.11 -15.12 24.04
CA GLU A 135 14.32 -16.34 24.18
C GLU A 135 14.97 -17.53 23.42
N PRO A 136 14.94 -18.76 23.98
CA PRO A 136 15.65 -19.93 23.42
C PRO A 136 15.29 -20.26 21.95
N HIS A 137 14.14 -19.83 21.48
CA HIS A 137 13.64 -20.07 20.12
C HIS A 137 13.38 -18.78 19.33
N GLY A 138 13.69 -17.62 19.90
CA GLY A 138 13.26 -16.33 19.36
C GLY A 138 14.09 -15.78 18.21
N ALA A 139 15.27 -16.32 17.93
CA ALA A 139 16.26 -15.62 17.10
C ALA A 139 16.63 -16.30 15.77
N ALA A 140 16.19 -17.53 15.51
CA ALA A 140 16.61 -18.25 14.31
C ALA A 140 15.58 -18.18 13.18
N GLY A 141 15.93 -17.53 12.07
CA GLY A 141 15.21 -17.63 10.79
C GLY A 141 13.69 -17.41 10.87
N ALA A 142 12.92 -18.49 10.72
CA ALA A 142 11.45 -18.44 10.71
C ALA A 142 10.84 -17.94 12.03
N ALA A 143 11.49 -18.20 13.18
CA ALA A 143 11.03 -17.68 14.47
C ALA A 143 11.09 -16.14 14.54
N ARG A 144 12.09 -15.53 13.92
CA ARG A 144 12.21 -14.06 13.81
C ARG A 144 11.03 -13.43 13.10
N LEU A 145 10.59 -14.02 11.98
CA LEU A 145 9.45 -13.52 11.21
C LEU A 145 8.13 -13.71 11.97
N THR A 146 8.03 -14.76 12.78
CA THR A 146 6.89 -14.97 13.68
C THR A 146 6.83 -13.89 14.76
N VAL A 147 7.98 -13.57 15.40
CA VAL A 147 8.08 -12.45 16.35
C VAL A 147 7.72 -11.12 15.68
N ALA A 148 8.19 -10.90 14.45
CA ALA A 148 7.83 -9.70 13.69
C ALA A 148 6.32 -9.61 13.44
N ALA A 149 5.65 -10.70 13.08
CA ALA A 149 4.20 -10.73 12.91
C ALA A 149 3.46 -10.42 14.23
N ASP A 150 3.89 -11.01 15.34
CA ASP A 150 3.32 -10.70 16.67
C ASP A 150 3.49 -9.22 17.04
N LEU A 151 4.66 -8.65 16.76
CA LEU A 151 4.91 -7.22 17.01
C LEU A 151 4.06 -6.30 16.13
N ALA A 152 3.81 -6.69 14.86
CA ALA A 152 2.89 -5.98 13.99
C ALA A 152 1.46 -5.98 14.55
N HIS A 153 0.96 -7.15 14.97
CA HIS A 153 -0.34 -7.28 15.60
C HIS A 153 -0.44 -6.52 16.93
N ALA A 154 0.60 -6.61 17.78
CA ALA A 154 0.65 -5.90 19.06
C ALA A 154 0.65 -4.38 18.87
N THR A 155 1.36 -3.87 17.84
CA THR A 155 1.36 -2.44 17.50
C THR A 155 -0.03 -1.97 17.11
N ALA A 156 -0.68 -2.66 16.17
CA ALA A 156 -2.02 -2.31 15.71
C ALA A 156 -3.06 -2.37 16.85
N TYR A 157 -2.98 -3.41 17.69
CA TYR A 157 -3.83 -3.55 18.88
C TYR A 157 -3.63 -2.39 19.87
N ALA A 158 -2.38 -2.05 20.17
CA ALA A 158 -2.06 -0.97 21.10
C ALA A 158 -2.53 0.41 20.61
N LEU A 159 -2.58 0.62 19.30
CA LEU A 159 -3.13 1.82 18.66
C LEU A 159 -4.67 1.86 18.65
N GLY A 160 -5.33 0.84 19.19
CA GLY A 160 -6.79 0.76 19.24
C GLY A 160 -7.45 0.49 17.88
N MET A 161 -6.70 -0.05 16.92
CA MET A 161 -7.22 -0.36 15.60
C MET A 161 -8.11 -1.62 15.65
N ASP A 162 -9.28 -1.54 15.03
CA ASP A 162 -10.05 -2.75 14.70
C ASP A 162 -9.32 -3.58 13.61
N GLU A 163 -9.82 -4.78 13.34
CA GLU A 163 -9.15 -5.71 12.40
C GLU A 163 -9.05 -5.14 10.98
N LEU A 164 -10.09 -4.46 10.53
CA LEU A 164 -10.13 -3.86 9.21
C LEU A 164 -9.14 -2.68 9.09
N SER A 165 -9.11 -1.81 10.08
CA SER A 165 -8.20 -0.66 10.15
C SER A 165 -6.75 -1.10 10.29
N ALA A 166 -6.48 -2.14 11.10
CA ALA A 166 -5.17 -2.74 11.27
C ALA A 166 -4.66 -3.37 9.97
N ALA A 167 -5.50 -4.16 9.29
CA ALA A 167 -5.14 -4.77 8.02
C ALA A 167 -4.84 -3.72 6.95
N ARG A 168 -5.65 -2.67 6.86
CA ARG A 168 -5.42 -1.54 5.96
C ARG A 168 -4.11 -0.82 6.25
N TRP A 169 -3.83 -0.55 7.51
CA TRP A 169 -2.59 0.12 7.92
C TRP A 169 -1.35 -0.71 7.58
N LEU A 170 -1.35 -2.01 7.86
CA LEU A 170 -0.27 -2.93 7.54
C LEU A 170 -0.04 -3.07 6.03
N ARG A 171 -1.11 -3.17 5.23
CA ARG A 171 -1.00 -3.21 3.76
C ARG A 171 -0.41 -1.93 3.18
N ARG A 172 -0.84 -0.76 3.67
CA ARG A 172 -0.27 0.54 3.28
C ARG A 172 1.20 0.65 3.65
N HIS A 173 1.57 0.17 4.85
CA HIS A 173 2.96 0.13 5.27
C HIS A 173 3.82 -0.72 4.33
N ALA A 174 3.39 -1.94 4.04
CA ALA A 174 4.06 -2.82 3.09
C ALA A 174 4.17 -2.20 1.68
N ALA A 175 3.11 -1.57 1.19
CA ALA A 175 3.08 -0.94 -0.13
C ALA A 175 3.96 0.33 -0.20
N GLY A 176 4.19 1.01 0.92
CA GLY A 176 5.01 2.21 1.00
C GLY A 176 6.47 1.99 0.57
N TRP A 177 6.99 0.79 0.75
CA TRP A 177 8.36 0.44 0.38
C TRP A 177 8.67 0.62 -1.11
N ARG A 178 7.70 0.50 -1.98
CA ARG A 178 7.90 0.69 -3.44
C ARG A 178 8.40 2.09 -3.82
N TRP A 179 8.23 3.07 -2.93
CA TRP A 179 8.70 4.44 -3.15
C TRP A 179 10.12 4.69 -2.64
N VAL A 180 10.74 3.69 -2.00
CA VAL A 180 12.10 3.76 -1.49
C VAL A 180 13.05 3.28 -2.59
N THR A 181 13.87 4.17 -3.11
CA THR A 181 14.79 3.89 -4.23
C THR A 181 16.22 3.60 -3.78
N GLU A 182 16.54 3.87 -2.52
CA GLU A 182 17.89 3.70 -1.97
C GLU A 182 18.22 2.25 -1.60
N VAL A 183 17.22 1.38 -1.56
CA VAL A 183 17.37 -0.03 -1.18
C VAL A 183 16.94 -0.92 -2.33
N PRO A 184 17.78 -1.87 -2.80
CA PRO A 184 17.34 -2.85 -3.79
C PRO A 184 16.28 -3.76 -3.18
N LEU A 185 15.10 -3.83 -3.80
CA LEU A 185 13.96 -4.62 -3.35
C LEU A 185 13.66 -5.72 -4.37
N LEU A 186 13.13 -6.84 -3.88
CA LEU A 186 12.58 -7.87 -4.75
C LEU A 186 11.34 -7.35 -5.49
N PRO A 187 11.07 -7.84 -6.71
CA PRO A 187 9.81 -7.54 -7.40
C PRO A 187 8.59 -7.85 -6.53
N GLY A 188 7.58 -6.99 -6.60
CA GLY A 188 6.34 -7.15 -5.81
C GLY A 188 5.71 -8.53 -5.99
N ALA A 189 5.67 -9.04 -7.21
CA ALA A 189 5.15 -10.38 -7.52
C ALA A 189 5.85 -11.50 -6.74
N ALA A 190 7.17 -11.42 -6.53
CA ALA A 190 7.92 -12.42 -5.77
C ALA A 190 7.55 -12.40 -4.28
N VAL A 191 7.37 -11.20 -3.70
CA VAL A 191 6.94 -11.05 -2.32
C VAL A 191 5.52 -11.57 -2.14
N HIS A 192 4.58 -11.24 -3.02
CA HIS A 192 3.19 -11.73 -2.98
C HIS A 192 3.13 -13.26 -3.15
N ALA A 193 3.87 -13.84 -4.08
CA ALA A 193 3.94 -15.29 -4.26
C ALA A 193 4.41 -15.99 -2.98
N ARG A 194 5.43 -15.44 -2.31
CA ARG A 194 5.93 -15.97 -1.03
C ARG A 194 4.88 -15.89 0.06
N VAL A 195 4.22 -14.74 0.22
CA VAL A 195 3.14 -14.54 1.21
C VAL A 195 2.01 -15.52 0.98
N ASN A 196 1.54 -15.67 -0.26
CA ASN A 196 0.45 -16.57 -0.61
C ASN A 196 0.80 -18.04 -0.31
N SER A 197 2.03 -18.46 -0.63
CA SER A 197 2.52 -19.81 -0.32
C SER A 197 2.56 -20.09 1.19
N VAL A 198 3.10 -19.15 1.98
CA VAL A 198 3.17 -19.28 3.44
C VAL A 198 1.77 -19.29 4.05
N TYR A 199 0.91 -18.38 3.59
CA TYR A 199 -0.46 -18.32 4.08
C TYR A 199 -1.24 -19.60 3.79
N ALA A 200 -1.19 -20.11 2.55
CA ALA A 200 -1.85 -21.36 2.18
C ALA A 200 -1.43 -22.56 3.06
N ALA A 201 -0.13 -22.61 3.41
CA ALA A 201 0.42 -23.68 4.24
C ALA A 201 0.10 -23.53 5.74
N GLN A 202 -0.10 -22.31 6.25
CA GLN A 202 -0.09 -22.05 7.70
C GLN A 202 -1.29 -21.22 8.20
N ARG A 203 -2.31 -20.93 7.37
CA ARG A 203 -3.40 -20.01 7.69
C ARG A 203 -4.01 -20.24 9.08
N THR A 204 -4.37 -21.48 9.40
CA THR A 204 -5.01 -21.82 10.68
C THR A 204 -4.09 -21.55 11.88
N ALA A 205 -2.80 -21.87 11.76
CA ALA A 205 -1.83 -21.62 12.81
C ALA A 205 -1.59 -20.11 13.01
N LEU A 206 -1.50 -19.35 11.94
CA LEU A 206 -1.34 -17.90 11.95
C LEU A 206 -2.56 -17.21 12.58
N ALA A 207 -3.77 -17.59 12.17
CA ALA A 207 -4.99 -17.01 12.72
C ALA A 207 -5.16 -17.32 14.21
N ARG A 208 -4.93 -18.56 14.64
CA ARG A 208 -4.96 -18.94 16.06
C ARG A 208 -3.93 -18.18 16.88
N ARG A 209 -2.72 -18.00 16.34
CA ARG A 209 -1.67 -17.23 17.01
C ARG A 209 -2.05 -15.76 17.18
N ALA A 210 -2.55 -15.12 16.12
CA ALA A 210 -3.00 -13.74 16.18
C ALA A 210 -4.15 -13.53 17.16
N ALA A 211 -5.15 -14.44 17.17
CA ALA A 211 -6.26 -14.41 18.11
C ALA A 211 -5.78 -14.58 19.56
N HIS A 212 -4.92 -15.57 19.82
CA HIS A 212 -4.35 -15.82 21.15
C HIS A 212 -3.52 -14.61 21.65
N LEU A 213 -2.73 -13.98 20.78
CA LEU A 213 -1.98 -12.78 21.13
C LEU A 213 -2.92 -11.64 21.51
N ARG A 214 -3.96 -11.37 20.72
CA ARG A 214 -4.94 -10.30 20.99
C ARG A 214 -5.69 -10.54 22.31
N GLU A 215 -6.13 -11.78 22.54
CA GLU A 215 -6.77 -12.18 23.80
C GLU A 215 -5.82 -12.00 24.97
N GLY A 216 -4.57 -12.47 24.84
CA GLY A 216 -3.55 -12.30 25.86
C GLY A 216 -3.22 -10.86 26.19
N LEU A 217 -3.17 -9.98 25.16
CA LEU A 217 -2.99 -8.53 25.37
C LEU A 217 -4.21 -7.89 26.05
N ALA A 218 -5.43 -8.36 25.74
CA ALA A 218 -6.65 -7.86 26.36
C ALA A 218 -6.81 -8.29 27.83
N THR A 219 -6.38 -9.51 28.15
CA THR A 219 -6.50 -10.11 29.51
C THR A 219 -5.23 -9.93 30.36
N GLY A 220 -4.14 -9.39 29.80
CA GLY A 220 -2.86 -9.25 30.50
C GLY A 220 -2.06 -10.55 30.63
N THR A 221 -2.40 -11.59 29.85
CA THR A 221 -1.74 -12.91 29.89
C THR A 221 -0.75 -13.15 28.75
N ALA A 222 -0.57 -12.17 27.86
CA ALA A 222 0.39 -12.25 26.77
C ALA A 222 1.85 -12.33 27.31
N ALA A 223 2.76 -12.85 26.48
CA ALA A 223 4.18 -12.90 26.82
C ALA A 223 4.74 -11.50 27.21
N PRO A 224 5.82 -11.44 28.02
CA PRO A 224 6.30 -10.16 28.57
C PRO A 224 6.71 -9.14 27.50
N TRP A 225 7.34 -9.57 26.41
CA TRP A 225 7.85 -8.62 25.39
C TRP A 225 6.74 -8.00 24.51
N PRO A 226 5.70 -8.72 24.04
CA PRO A 226 4.60 -8.06 23.33
C PRO A 226 3.77 -7.15 24.24
N SER A 227 3.57 -7.55 25.52
CA SER A 227 2.86 -6.70 26.50
C SER A 227 3.62 -5.39 26.73
N ARG A 228 4.92 -5.44 27.01
CA ARG A 228 5.77 -4.24 27.18
C ARG A 228 5.75 -3.35 25.96
N TRP A 229 5.77 -3.95 24.76
CA TRP A 229 5.67 -3.18 23.52
C TRP A 229 4.31 -2.48 23.39
N ALA A 230 3.22 -3.20 23.60
CA ALA A 230 1.87 -2.63 23.55
C ALA A 230 1.69 -1.49 24.55
N ASP A 231 2.22 -1.63 25.77
CA ASP A 231 2.17 -0.57 26.80
C ASP A 231 2.98 0.67 26.38
N ALA A 232 4.18 0.46 25.83
CA ALA A 232 5.02 1.55 25.36
C ALA A 232 4.35 2.31 24.19
N VAL A 233 3.74 1.58 23.25
CA VAL A 233 2.99 2.17 22.13
C VAL A 233 1.81 2.99 22.66
N ARG A 234 0.97 2.44 23.55
CA ARG A 234 -0.18 3.16 24.13
C ARG A 234 0.24 4.45 24.84
N ALA A 235 1.27 4.37 25.68
CA ALA A 235 1.78 5.52 26.41
C ALA A 235 2.34 6.60 25.48
N ALA A 236 3.11 6.21 24.47
CA ALA A 236 3.69 7.14 23.50
C ALA A 236 2.60 7.76 22.59
N ASP A 237 1.65 6.96 22.09
CA ASP A 237 0.57 7.45 21.23
C ASP A 237 -0.35 8.43 21.97
N ALA A 238 -0.67 8.17 23.24
CA ALA A 238 -1.42 9.10 24.08
C ALA A 238 -0.71 10.47 24.21
N ARG A 239 0.61 10.47 24.35
CA ARG A 239 1.41 11.73 24.40
C ARG A 239 1.48 12.42 23.04
N LEU A 240 1.60 11.68 21.95
CA LEU A 240 1.61 12.23 20.59
C LEU A 240 0.26 12.87 20.22
N ARG A 241 -0.86 12.25 20.62
CA ARG A 241 -2.22 12.77 20.35
C ARG A 241 -2.65 13.84 21.36
N GLY A 242 -2.24 13.72 22.61
CA GLY A 242 -2.70 14.58 23.71
C GLY A 242 -2.18 16.01 23.68
N GLY A 243 -1.11 16.30 22.89
CA GLY A 243 -0.39 17.57 23.01
C GLY A 243 -0.08 17.88 24.48
N ALA A 244 1.09 18.18 24.93
CA ALA A 244 1.38 18.43 26.32
C ALA A 244 0.27 19.31 26.96
N ALA A 245 -0.57 18.71 27.81
CA ALA A 245 -1.44 19.45 28.69
C ALA A 245 -0.53 20.23 29.64
N GLY A 246 -0.13 21.41 29.22
CA GLY A 246 0.55 22.37 30.04
C GLY A 246 -0.40 22.83 31.11
N THR A 247 -0.23 22.37 32.34
CA THR A 247 -0.69 23.04 33.54
C THR A 247 0.07 24.35 33.64
N ASP A 248 -0.42 25.39 32.97
CA ASP A 248 -0.26 26.79 33.44
C ASP A 248 -1.16 27.66 32.56
N GLY A 249 -2.25 28.11 33.16
CA GLY A 249 -3.15 29.08 32.58
C GLY A 249 -2.55 30.47 32.58
N SER A 250 -1.89 30.85 31.50
CA SER A 250 -1.72 32.26 31.09
C SER A 250 -1.04 32.35 29.74
N GLY A 251 -1.72 32.88 28.75
CA GLY A 251 -1.11 33.31 27.51
C GLY A 251 -1.83 32.82 26.26
N ALA A 252 -2.67 33.69 25.71
CA ALA A 252 -3.12 33.59 24.33
C ALA A 252 -1.94 33.58 23.38
N ASP A 253 -1.66 32.41 22.77
CA ASP A 253 -1.15 32.26 21.39
C ASP A 253 -0.89 30.76 21.12
N GLY A 254 -1.64 30.21 20.18
CA GLY A 254 -1.31 28.96 19.50
C GLY A 254 -1.38 27.69 20.35
N GLY A 255 -2.56 27.29 20.81
CA GLY A 255 -2.79 26.02 21.50
C GLY A 255 -2.18 24.85 20.74
N GLY A 256 -1.28 24.11 21.37
CA GLY A 256 -0.56 22.98 20.81
C GLY A 256 -1.51 21.81 20.55
N ALA A 257 -2.11 21.77 19.36
CA ALA A 257 -2.88 20.61 18.91
C ALA A 257 -1.95 19.39 18.82
N GLY A 258 -2.33 18.27 19.41
CA GLY A 258 -1.67 16.99 19.25
C GLY A 258 -1.68 16.54 17.77
N LEU A 259 -0.94 15.49 17.48
CA LEU A 259 -0.90 14.95 16.13
C LEU A 259 -2.28 14.44 15.71
N SER A 260 -2.67 14.76 14.47
CA SER A 260 -3.87 14.16 13.89
C SER A 260 -3.71 12.64 13.75
N GLU A 261 -4.81 11.91 13.69
CA GLU A 261 -4.82 10.45 13.56
C GLU A 261 -3.98 9.96 12.39
N GLY A 262 -4.06 10.63 11.23
CA GLY A 262 -3.26 10.28 10.04
C GLY A 262 -1.76 10.49 10.23
N VAL A 263 -1.35 11.55 10.94
CA VAL A 263 0.08 11.81 11.24
C VAL A 263 0.58 10.81 12.27
N SER A 264 -0.21 10.48 13.30
CA SER A 264 0.14 9.45 14.27
C SER A 264 0.33 8.09 13.59
N ALA A 265 -0.56 7.70 12.69
CA ALA A 265 -0.44 6.45 11.92
C ALA A 265 0.85 6.39 11.08
N TRP A 266 1.28 7.53 10.52
CA TRP A 266 2.54 7.66 9.79
C TRP A 266 3.76 7.49 10.69
N VAL A 267 3.76 8.16 11.85
CA VAL A 267 4.84 8.03 12.86
C VAL A 267 4.97 6.57 13.29
N TRP A 268 3.84 5.91 13.57
CA TRP A 268 3.84 4.50 13.98
C TRP A 268 4.26 3.53 12.87
N ALA A 269 4.00 3.84 11.62
CA ALA A 269 4.57 3.08 10.50
C ALA A 269 6.10 3.18 10.48
N SER A 270 6.66 4.37 10.72
CA SER A 270 8.10 4.58 10.85
C SER A 270 8.70 3.87 12.09
N GLN A 271 7.97 3.85 13.20
CA GLN A 271 8.37 3.12 14.42
C GLN A 271 8.37 1.60 14.20
N LEU A 272 7.37 1.06 13.49
CA LEU A 272 7.28 -0.35 13.14
C LEU A 272 8.47 -0.76 12.25
N HIS A 273 8.81 0.05 11.26
CA HIS A 273 10.01 -0.16 10.45
C HIS A 273 11.27 -0.22 11.33
N MET A 274 11.45 0.73 12.24
CA MET A 274 12.61 0.75 13.14
C MET A 274 12.63 -0.45 14.10
N LEU A 275 11.48 -0.92 14.54
CA LEU A 275 11.36 -2.14 15.35
C LEU A 275 11.82 -3.37 14.55
N PHE A 276 11.37 -3.51 13.31
CA PHE A 276 11.77 -4.60 12.42
C PHE A 276 13.25 -4.53 12.04
N ASN A 277 13.76 -3.35 11.78
CA ASN A 277 15.19 -3.12 11.57
C ASN A 277 16.03 -3.63 12.74
N ARG A 278 15.66 -3.29 13.98
CA ARG A 278 16.34 -3.76 15.20
C ARG A 278 16.28 -5.28 15.33
N LEU A 279 15.13 -5.86 15.00
CA LEU A 279 14.94 -7.30 15.01
C LEU A 279 15.79 -8.02 13.94
N GLY A 280 16.31 -7.29 12.95
CA GLY A 280 17.08 -7.84 11.83
C GLY A 280 16.21 -8.43 10.73
N VAL A 281 15.01 -7.90 10.57
CA VAL A 281 14.10 -8.18 9.45
C VAL A 281 14.45 -7.26 8.29
N SER A 282 14.67 -7.84 7.12
CA SER A 282 14.95 -7.09 5.89
C SER A 282 13.70 -6.38 5.34
N PRO A 283 13.86 -5.36 4.49
CA PRO A 283 12.73 -4.68 3.88
C PRO A 283 11.75 -5.59 3.12
N ASP A 284 12.25 -6.59 2.41
CA ASP A 284 11.39 -7.55 1.71
C ASP A 284 10.65 -8.49 2.66
N GLU A 285 11.30 -8.91 3.75
CA GLU A 285 10.65 -9.67 4.82
C GLU A 285 9.61 -8.82 5.55
N GLU A 286 9.89 -7.53 5.81
CA GLU A 286 8.94 -6.58 6.39
C GLU A 286 7.68 -6.44 5.52
N ARG A 287 7.85 -6.27 4.20
CA ARG A 287 6.75 -6.26 3.23
C ARG A 287 5.91 -7.54 3.32
N ALA A 288 6.58 -8.69 3.38
CA ALA A 288 5.91 -9.99 3.46
C ALA A 288 5.17 -10.19 4.78
N VAL A 289 5.81 -9.88 5.91
CA VAL A 289 5.22 -10.02 7.26
C VAL A 289 4.00 -9.13 7.43
N CYS A 290 4.07 -7.86 7.02
CA CYS A 290 2.93 -6.94 7.12
C CYS A 290 1.75 -7.38 6.27
N ARG A 291 1.97 -7.93 5.07
CA ARG A 291 0.92 -8.50 4.22
C ARG A 291 0.30 -9.74 4.84
N LEU A 292 1.15 -10.65 5.35
CA LEU A 292 0.71 -11.87 6.02
C LEU A 292 -0.14 -11.55 7.25
N ALA A 293 0.33 -10.63 8.09
CA ALA A 293 -0.39 -10.18 9.28
C ALA A 293 -1.74 -9.52 8.92
N ALA A 294 -1.77 -8.68 7.88
CA ALA A 294 -3.00 -8.07 7.39
C ALA A 294 -4.01 -9.13 6.91
N ARG A 295 -3.55 -10.12 6.14
CA ARG A 295 -4.40 -11.20 5.64
C ARG A 295 -4.96 -12.06 6.78
N THR A 296 -4.15 -12.33 7.79
CA THR A 296 -4.56 -13.08 8.99
C THR A 296 -5.69 -12.39 9.76
N LEU A 297 -5.77 -11.05 9.71
CA LEU A 297 -6.85 -10.29 10.35
C LEU A 297 -8.15 -10.29 9.57
N LEU A 298 -8.10 -10.47 8.25
CA LEU A 298 -9.26 -10.36 7.37
C LEU A 298 -9.93 -11.70 7.08
N GLU A 299 -9.19 -12.80 7.17
CA GLU A 299 -9.71 -14.14 6.90
C GLU A 299 -10.04 -14.85 8.22
N THR A 300 -11.25 -15.39 8.32
CA THR A 300 -11.66 -16.19 9.47
C THR A 300 -11.01 -17.58 9.41
N ALA A 301 -10.46 -18.04 10.53
CA ALA A 301 -9.70 -19.30 10.62
C ALA A 301 -10.54 -20.56 10.41
N ASP A 302 -11.86 -20.46 10.56
CA ASP A 302 -12.77 -21.60 10.69
C ASP A 302 -13.52 -21.97 9.40
N GLU A 303 -13.36 -21.18 8.33
CA GLU A 303 -13.94 -21.52 7.04
C GLU A 303 -12.94 -22.37 6.26
N GLU A 304 -13.20 -23.67 6.17
CA GLU A 304 -12.59 -24.50 5.14
C GLU A 304 -12.98 -23.92 3.78
N GLU A 305 -11.99 -23.62 2.96
CA GLU A 305 -12.23 -23.22 1.58
C GLU A 305 -13.04 -24.33 0.91
N PRO A 306 -14.23 -24.05 0.40
CA PRO A 306 -15.08 -25.09 -0.16
C PRO A 306 -14.32 -25.84 -1.26
N PRO A 307 -14.36 -27.17 -1.27
CA PRO A 307 -13.60 -27.99 -2.23
C PRO A 307 -14.07 -27.83 -3.68
N SER A 308 -15.14 -27.10 -3.92
CA SER A 308 -15.65 -26.80 -5.25
C SER A 308 -16.03 -25.34 -5.38
N PHE A 309 -15.93 -24.81 -6.61
CA PHE A 309 -16.28 -23.42 -6.97
C PHE A 309 -17.76 -23.10 -6.69
N PHE A 310 -18.62 -24.11 -6.70
CA PHE A 310 -20.04 -24.04 -6.34
C PHE A 310 -20.32 -25.02 -5.19
N PRO A 311 -20.12 -24.62 -3.93
CA PRO A 311 -20.49 -25.46 -2.81
C PRO A 311 -21.99 -25.74 -2.86
N ALA A 312 -22.37 -27.00 -2.68
CA ALA A 312 -23.77 -27.43 -2.63
C ALA A 312 -24.54 -26.87 -1.42
N ALA A 313 -23.85 -26.17 -0.51
CA ALA A 313 -24.43 -25.59 0.68
C ALA A 313 -24.89 -24.14 0.46
N ARG A 314 -25.99 -23.76 1.13
CA ARG A 314 -26.58 -22.40 1.13
C ARG A 314 -25.66 -21.30 1.72
N THR A 315 -24.41 -21.61 2.02
CA THR A 315 -23.46 -20.74 2.69
C THR A 315 -22.45 -20.09 1.74
N ALA A 316 -22.57 -20.29 0.41
CA ALA A 316 -21.72 -19.63 -0.56
C ALA A 316 -21.75 -18.09 -0.37
N ALA A 317 -20.57 -17.47 -0.27
CA ALA A 317 -20.43 -16.06 0.06
C ALA A 317 -21.16 -15.14 -0.96
N ASP A 318 -21.14 -15.49 -2.23
CA ASP A 318 -21.84 -14.78 -3.30
C ASP A 318 -23.36 -14.84 -3.14
N VAL A 319 -23.92 -16.03 -2.80
CA VAL A 319 -25.36 -16.21 -2.54
C VAL A 319 -25.78 -15.42 -1.30
N GLN A 320 -25.00 -15.49 -0.21
CA GLN A 320 -25.26 -14.70 1.00
C GLN A 320 -25.22 -13.20 0.71
N TYR A 321 -24.22 -12.76 -0.07
CA TYR A 321 -24.12 -11.36 -0.47
C TYR A 321 -25.32 -10.93 -1.33
N LEU A 322 -25.71 -11.75 -2.33
CA LEU A 322 -26.88 -11.46 -3.17
C LEU A 322 -28.15 -11.34 -2.35
N GLU A 323 -28.40 -12.27 -1.41
CA GLU A 323 -29.59 -12.22 -0.53
C GLU A 323 -29.57 -11.02 0.41
N ARG A 324 -28.45 -10.76 1.10
CA ARG A 324 -28.35 -9.64 2.07
C ARG A 324 -28.35 -8.26 1.40
N SER A 325 -27.97 -8.18 0.13
CA SER A 325 -27.94 -6.92 -0.64
C SER A 325 -29.26 -6.59 -1.36
N LYS A 326 -30.32 -7.41 -1.20
CA LYS A 326 -31.64 -7.15 -1.78
C LYS A 326 -32.33 -5.99 -1.06
N PHE A 327 -32.93 -5.06 -1.80
CA PHE A 327 -33.92 -4.15 -1.24
C PHE A 327 -35.24 -4.90 -1.08
N GLN A 328 -35.81 -4.84 0.11
CA GLN A 328 -37.06 -5.56 0.44
C GLN A 328 -38.20 -4.57 0.65
N ILE A 329 -39.40 -4.89 0.09
CA ILE A 329 -40.61 -4.09 0.28
C ILE A 329 -41.00 -4.13 1.78
N GLY A 330 -41.29 -2.97 2.37
CA GLY A 330 -41.66 -2.84 3.78
C GLY A 330 -40.52 -2.82 4.80
N ARG A 331 -39.28 -3.04 4.36
CA ARG A 331 -38.08 -2.71 5.14
C ARG A 331 -37.57 -1.36 4.68
N GLY A 332 -37.53 -0.37 5.58
CA GLY A 332 -36.81 0.86 5.33
C GLY A 332 -35.40 0.53 4.87
N GLN A 333 -34.86 1.30 3.93
CA GLN A 333 -33.45 1.21 3.61
C GLN A 333 -32.71 1.59 4.88
N ASP A 334 -32.14 0.61 5.57
CA ASP A 334 -31.32 0.85 6.76
C ASP A 334 -30.05 1.57 6.32
N THR A 335 -30.17 2.89 6.26
CA THR A 335 -29.09 3.82 5.94
C THR A 335 -28.16 4.06 7.13
N ALA A 336 -28.29 3.23 8.17
CA ALA A 336 -27.59 3.40 9.42
C ALA A 336 -26.10 3.01 9.41
N LEU A 337 -25.56 2.58 8.27
CA LEU A 337 -24.11 2.60 8.12
C LEU A 337 -23.67 4.07 8.02
N ARG A 338 -23.26 4.63 9.17
CA ARG A 338 -22.66 5.96 9.21
C ARG A 338 -21.55 5.99 8.15
N PRO A 339 -21.53 6.99 7.25
CA PRO A 339 -20.40 7.16 6.35
C PRO A 339 -19.16 7.27 7.22
N THR A 340 -18.29 6.30 7.12
CA THR A 340 -16.90 6.51 7.52
C THR A 340 -16.44 7.67 6.66
N ALA A 341 -16.15 8.80 7.28
CA ALA A 341 -15.66 9.96 6.55
C ALA A 341 -14.56 9.46 5.63
N PRO A 342 -14.59 9.78 4.32
CA PRO A 342 -13.57 9.31 3.41
C PRO A 342 -12.24 9.66 4.04
N ALA A 343 -11.37 8.68 4.24
CA ALA A 343 -10.06 8.90 4.83
C ALA A 343 -9.42 10.02 4.01
N ARG A 344 -9.37 11.23 4.57
CA ARG A 344 -8.68 12.35 3.94
C ARG A 344 -7.27 11.83 3.67
N ARG A 345 -6.94 11.67 2.40
CA ARG A 345 -5.56 11.39 2.02
C ARG A 345 -4.73 12.50 2.66
N THR A 346 -4.04 12.18 3.75
CA THR A 346 -2.97 13.02 4.25
C THR A 346 -1.97 13.13 3.12
N ALA A 347 -1.83 14.34 2.58
CA ALA A 347 -0.79 14.62 1.62
C ALA A 347 0.53 14.24 2.30
N GLY A 348 1.22 13.25 1.75
CA GLY A 348 2.61 12.98 2.11
C GLY A 348 3.47 14.23 1.86
N PRO A 349 4.71 14.26 2.36
CA PRO A 349 5.58 15.42 2.20
C PRO A 349 5.69 15.81 0.73
N ALA A 350 5.44 17.11 0.44
CA ALA A 350 5.51 17.79 -0.85
C ALA A 350 4.75 17.07 -1.97
N ALA A 351 3.41 17.16 -1.94
CA ALA A 351 2.59 16.80 -3.11
C ALA A 351 3.06 17.63 -4.32
N ARG A 352 3.53 16.95 -5.37
CA ARG A 352 3.78 17.59 -6.64
C ARG A 352 2.48 18.26 -7.12
N PRO A 353 2.54 19.42 -7.79
CA PRO A 353 1.33 20.08 -8.28
C PRO A 353 0.59 19.18 -9.28
N ASP A 354 -0.75 19.28 -9.29
CA ASP A 354 -1.59 18.63 -10.27
C ASP A 354 -1.18 19.11 -11.68
N LEU A 355 -1.06 18.18 -12.64
CA LEU A 355 -0.69 18.45 -14.03
C LEU A 355 -1.95 18.75 -14.84
N PRO A 356 -2.15 19.96 -15.38
CA PRO A 356 -3.24 20.24 -16.30
C PRO A 356 -3.12 19.40 -17.56
N LEU A 357 -4.21 18.79 -18.00
CA LEU A 357 -4.24 17.96 -19.19
C LEU A 357 -5.28 18.51 -20.18
N PRO A 358 -4.84 19.18 -21.27
CA PRO A 358 -5.74 19.67 -22.30
C PRO A 358 -6.39 18.52 -23.06
N ALA A 359 -7.58 18.73 -23.63
CA ALA A 359 -8.28 17.73 -24.43
C ALA A 359 -8.49 18.24 -25.85
N ALA A 360 -8.10 17.44 -26.83
CA ALA A 360 -8.56 17.64 -28.20
C ALA A 360 -10.06 17.34 -28.33
N PRO A 361 -10.79 17.97 -29.25
CA PRO A 361 -12.15 17.58 -29.57
C PRO A 361 -12.17 16.16 -30.14
N LEU A 362 -13.24 15.39 -29.86
CA LEU A 362 -13.42 14.07 -30.46
C LEU A 362 -13.63 14.19 -31.97
N PRO A 363 -13.05 13.29 -32.77
CA PRO A 363 -13.36 13.17 -34.18
C PRO A 363 -14.85 12.89 -34.41
N ARG A 364 -15.43 13.43 -35.50
CA ARG A 364 -16.82 13.13 -35.88
C ARG A 364 -16.91 11.76 -36.54
N VAL A 365 -16.99 10.70 -35.73
CA VAL A 365 -17.15 9.32 -36.21
C VAL A 365 -18.61 8.90 -35.96
N PRO A 366 -19.30 8.31 -36.96
CA PRO A 366 -20.65 7.77 -36.74
C PRO A 366 -20.64 6.72 -35.63
N LEU A 367 -21.60 6.78 -34.70
CA LEU A 367 -21.72 5.85 -33.57
C LEU A 367 -21.77 4.39 -34.05
N ALA A 368 -22.47 4.11 -35.14
CA ALA A 368 -22.55 2.77 -35.73
C ALA A 368 -21.15 2.23 -36.10
N GLY A 369 -20.27 3.08 -36.64
CA GLY A 369 -18.89 2.72 -36.97
C GLY A 369 -18.05 2.44 -35.73
N VAL A 370 -18.20 3.26 -34.68
CA VAL A 370 -17.51 3.06 -33.40
C VAL A 370 -17.94 1.74 -32.76
N LEU A 371 -19.25 1.47 -32.71
CA LEU A 371 -19.80 0.23 -32.14
C LEU A 371 -19.35 -1.02 -32.92
N ALA A 372 -19.37 -0.96 -34.26
CA ALA A 372 -18.94 -2.07 -35.11
C ALA A 372 -17.43 -2.32 -35.04
N GLY A 373 -16.64 -1.24 -34.93
CA GLY A 373 -15.17 -1.31 -34.91
C GLY A 373 -14.56 -1.65 -33.54
N ARG A 374 -15.32 -1.44 -32.45
CA ARG A 374 -14.80 -1.73 -31.12
C ARG A 374 -14.61 -3.24 -30.91
N SER A 375 -13.42 -3.68 -30.68
CA SER A 375 -13.11 -5.06 -30.28
C SER A 375 -11.95 -5.06 -29.28
N SER A 376 -11.88 -6.09 -28.43
CA SER A 376 -10.74 -6.27 -27.53
C SER A 376 -9.47 -6.51 -28.34
N ALA A 377 -8.41 -5.78 -28.00
CA ALA A 377 -7.11 -5.91 -28.64
C ALA A 377 -6.40 -7.19 -28.20
N ARG A 378 -5.64 -7.77 -29.11
CA ARG A 378 -4.63 -8.81 -28.88
C ARG A 378 -3.37 -8.38 -29.64
N GLY A 379 -2.24 -8.93 -29.24
CA GLY A 379 -0.96 -8.52 -29.80
C GLY A 379 -0.44 -7.20 -29.28
N PRO A 380 0.56 -6.60 -29.94
CA PRO A 380 1.23 -5.41 -29.47
C PRO A 380 0.33 -4.18 -29.53
N LEU A 381 0.40 -3.37 -28.48
CA LEU A 381 -0.16 -2.02 -28.41
C LEU A 381 0.98 -1.01 -28.44
N SER A 382 0.85 0.06 -29.26
CA SER A 382 1.91 1.04 -29.42
C SER A 382 1.39 2.47 -29.41
N GLY A 383 2.32 3.46 -29.33
CA GLY A 383 2.05 4.87 -29.56
C GLY A 383 1.86 5.21 -31.05
N PRO A 384 1.84 6.49 -31.39
CA PRO A 384 1.93 7.62 -30.48
C PRO A 384 0.59 7.99 -29.80
N LEU A 385 0.70 8.54 -28.60
CA LEU A 385 -0.37 9.23 -27.88
C LEU A 385 0.24 10.47 -27.23
N ASP A 386 -0.31 11.64 -27.51
CA ASP A 386 0.11 12.90 -26.91
C ASP A 386 -0.82 13.35 -25.77
N ALA A 387 -0.42 14.42 -25.07
CA ALA A 387 -1.20 14.98 -23.97
C ALA A 387 -2.62 15.37 -24.37
N GLN A 388 -2.82 15.88 -25.60
CA GLN A 388 -4.14 16.27 -26.08
C GLN A 388 -5.03 15.06 -26.38
N GLY A 389 -4.47 14.01 -26.98
CA GLY A 389 -5.16 12.74 -27.22
C GLY A 389 -5.50 12.00 -25.92
N LEU A 390 -4.56 11.99 -24.97
CA LEU A 390 -4.82 11.43 -23.64
C LEU A 390 -5.92 12.21 -22.91
N GLY A 391 -5.87 13.54 -22.97
CA GLY A 391 -6.92 14.40 -22.41
C GLY A 391 -8.27 14.19 -23.10
N ALA A 392 -8.30 14.01 -24.42
CA ALA A 392 -9.51 13.67 -25.15
C ALA A 392 -10.10 12.34 -24.68
N LEU A 393 -9.27 11.30 -24.56
CA LEU A 393 -9.68 9.99 -24.04
C LEU A 393 -10.33 10.09 -22.66
N LEU A 394 -9.68 10.80 -21.74
CA LEU A 394 -10.11 10.86 -20.35
C LEU A 394 -11.30 11.79 -20.14
N TRP A 395 -11.23 13.02 -20.65
CA TRP A 395 -12.21 14.03 -20.27
C TRP A 395 -13.53 13.90 -21.03
N HIS A 396 -13.54 13.35 -22.25
CA HIS A 396 -14.80 13.01 -22.91
C HIS A 396 -15.50 11.80 -22.31
N ALA A 397 -14.77 10.96 -21.55
CA ALA A 397 -15.37 9.84 -20.83
C ALA A 397 -15.71 10.17 -19.36
N LEU A 398 -14.93 11.03 -18.69
CA LEU A 398 -14.99 11.23 -17.23
C LEU A 398 -15.58 12.59 -16.82
N ALA A 399 -15.34 13.65 -17.60
CA ALA A 399 -15.70 15.01 -17.19
C ALA A 399 -17.21 15.26 -17.27
N GLU A 400 -17.62 16.36 -16.67
CA GLU A 400 -19.00 16.83 -16.74
C GLU A 400 -19.44 17.04 -18.19
N SER A 401 -20.56 16.43 -18.56
CA SER A 401 -21.21 16.58 -19.89
C SER A 401 -22.42 17.49 -19.85
N GLY A 402 -22.92 17.85 -18.68
CA GLY A 402 -24.06 18.73 -18.49
C GLY A 402 -24.55 18.82 -17.06
N ARG A 403 -25.51 19.70 -16.84
CA ARG A 403 -26.19 19.85 -15.54
C ARG A 403 -27.71 19.92 -15.74
N SER A 404 -28.45 19.38 -14.78
CA SER A 404 -29.90 19.59 -14.69
C SER A 404 -30.26 20.16 -13.32
N ALA A 405 -31.28 20.99 -13.28
CA ALA A 405 -31.84 21.53 -12.06
C ALA A 405 -33.22 20.91 -11.82
N GLN A 406 -33.42 20.35 -10.63
CA GLN A 406 -34.69 19.79 -10.19
C GLN A 406 -35.21 20.60 -9.01
N ARG A 407 -36.43 21.15 -9.14
CA ARG A 407 -37.10 21.79 -8.01
C ARG A 407 -37.70 20.70 -7.13
N LEU A 408 -37.36 20.73 -5.85
CA LEU A 408 -37.88 19.80 -4.85
C LEU A 408 -39.22 20.32 -4.28
N ALA A 409 -39.94 19.43 -3.58
CA ALA A 409 -41.24 19.73 -3.00
C ALA A 409 -41.18 20.86 -1.92
N ASP A 410 -40.03 21.03 -1.29
CA ASP A 410 -39.76 22.08 -0.30
C ASP A 410 -39.39 23.44 -0.94
N GLY A 411 -39.43 23.53 -2.29
CA GLY A 411 -39.08 24.71 -3.06
C GLY A 411 -37.59 24.89 -3.32
N SER A 412 -36.71 24.09 -2.73
CA SER A 412 -35.27 24.12 -2.99
C SER A 412 -34.94 23.58 -4.40
N VAL A 413 -33.78 23.94 -4.92
CA VAL A 413 -33.30 23.48 -6.23
C VAL A 413 -32.10 22.55 -6.02
N ARG A 414 -32.26 21.30 -6.42
CA ARG A 414 -31.16 20.34 -6.50
C ARG A 414 -30.54 20.37 -7.90
N THR A 415 -29.26 20.71 -7.96
CA THR A 415 -28.48 20.58 -9.21
C THR A 415 -27.82 19.21 -9.26
N ALA A 416 -28.08 18.47 -10.34
CA ALA A 416 -27.40 17.22 -10.66
C ALA A 416 -26.36 17.46 -11.76
N VAL A 417 -25.15 17.00 -11.56
CA VAL A 417 -24.08 16.95 -12.56
C VAL A 417 -24.24 15.66 -13.36
N HIS A 418 -24.10 15.75 -14.67
CA HIS A 418 -24.15 14.59 -15.57
C HIS A 418 -22.76 14.32 -16.15
N ARG A 419 -22.46 13.02 -16.32
CA ARG A 419 -21.27 12.52 -17.04
C ARG A 419 -21.72 11.58 -18.16
N PRO A 420 -20.86 11.24 -19.12
CA PRO A 420 -21.23 10.39 -20.27
C PRO A 420 -21.65 8.96 -19.92
N TYR A 421 -21.62 8.56 -18.66
CA TYR A 421 -22.04 7.26 -18.16
C TYR A 421 -22.97 7.39 -16.95
N PRO A 422 -23.90 6.43 -16.76
CA PRO A 422 -24.83 6.47 -15.63
C PRO A 422 -24.14 6.07 -14.32
N SER A 423 -24.54 6.73 -13.23
CA SER A 423 -24.06 6.46 -11.87
C SER A 423 -25.22 6.46 -10.88
N ALA A 424 -25.18 5.57 -9.90
CA ALA A 424 -26.17 5.50 -8.85
C ALA A 424 -26.21 6.81 -8.03
N GLY A 425 -27.37 7.46 -8.06
CA GLY A 425 -27.59 8.75 -7.38
C GLY A 425 -26.69 9.89 -7.85
N ALA A 426 -26.12 9.81 -9.04
CA ALA A 426 -25.16 10.74 -9.61
C ALA A 426 -23.93 10.99 -8.72
N LEU A 427 -23.46 9.93 -8.01
CA LEU A 427 -22.31 10.02 -7.11
C LEU A 427 -20.98 9.92 -7.87
N TYR A 428 -20.96 9.26 -9.03
CA TYR A 428 -19.77 9.10 -9.90
C TYR A 428 -18.57 8.58 -9.15
N THR A 429 -18.75 7.41 -8.53
CA THR A 429 -17.74 6.76 -7.67
C THR A 429 -16.73 5.93 -8.44
N ALA A 430 -17.01 5.60 -9.70
CA ALA A 430 -16.01 5.01 -10.58
C ALA A 430 -14.91 6.04 -10.90
N ARG A 431 -13.66 5.62 -10.72
CA ARG A 431 -12.45 6.45 -10.84
C ARG A 431 -11.44 5.78 -11.74
N VAL A 432 -10.46 6.56 -12.21
CA VAL A 432 -9.37 6.06 -13.05
C VAL A 432 -8.03 6.40 -12.41
N ARG A 433 -7.23 5.37 -12.19
CA ARG A 433 -5.81 5.45 -11.92
C ARG A 433 -5.05 5.22 -13.22
N LEU A 434 -4.03 6.03 -13.49
CA LEU A 434 -3.33 6.03 -14.76
C LEU A 434 -1.86 5.65 -14.54
N LEU A 435 -1.36 4.68 -15.30
CA LEU A 435 0.06 4.44 -15.51
C LEU A 435 0.43 5.05 -16.86
N VAL A 436 1.13 6.17 -16.85
CA VAL A 436 1.70 6.77 -18.06
C VAL A 436 3.06 6.11 -18.31
N LEU A 437 3.16 5.34 -19.39
CA LEU A 437 4.37 4.64 -19.79
C LEU A 437 5.19 5.47 -20.78
N ALA A 438 4.54 5.88 -21.89
CA ALA A 438 5.15 6.63 -22.98
C ALA A 438 4.12 7.52 -23.68
N THR A 439 3.77 8.66 -23.08
CA THR A 439 2.82 9.65 -23.65
C THR A 439 3.54 10.97 -23.86
N ASP A 440 3.51 11.48 -25.09
CA ASP A 440 4.18 12.74 -25.43
C ASP A 440 3.58 13.92 -24.65
N GLY A 441 4.44 14.71 -23.99
CA GLY A 441 4.04 15.86 -23.19
C GLY A 441 3.48 15.53 -21.80
N VAL A 442 3.46 14.25 -21.39
CA VAL A 442 3.09 13.83 -20.04
C VAL A 442 4.23 12.99 -19.43
N PRO A 443 4.84 13.40 -18.32
CA PRO A 443 5.89 12.63 -17.68
C PRO A 443 5.44 11.21 -17.32
N ALA A 444 6.29 10.22 -17.50
CA ALA A 444 6.03 8.86 -17.04
C ALA A 444 5.78 8.85 -15.53
N GLY A 445 4.73 8.16 -15.08
CA GLY A 445 4.31 8.19 -13.69
C GLY A 445 2.97 7.51 -13.44
N THR A 446 2.63 7.43 -12.17
CA THR A 446 1.31 6.98 -11.69
C THR A 446 0.49 8.20 -11.29
N TYR A 447 -0.74 8.32 -11.80
CA TYR A 447 -1.59 9.49 -11.59
C TYR A 447 -3.03 9.12 -11.23
N ASP A 448 -3.66 9.96 -10.42
CA ASP A 448 -5.12 10.00 -10.29
C ASP A 448 -5.70 10.95 -11.34
N CYS A 449 -6.75 10.54 -12.02
CA CYS A 449 -7.53 11.44 -12.87
C CYS A 449 -8.49 12.26 -12.01
N VAL A 450 -8.44 13.59 -12.12
CA VAL A 450 -9.33 14.53 -11.42
C VAL A 450 -10.23 15.23 -12.46
N PRO A 451 -11.42 14.66 -12.74
CA PRO A 451 -12.27 15.15 -13.83
C PRO A 451 -12.80 16.57 -13.61
N GLU A 452 -12.98 16.97 -12.36
CA GLU A 452 -13.52 18.27 -11.96
C GLU A 452 -12.62 19.43 -12.40
N SER A 453 -11.30 19.25 -12.31
CA SER A 453 -10.28 20.23 -12.73
C SER A 453 -9.62 19.87 -14.06
N ARG A 454 -9.89 18.70 -14.62
CA ARG A 454 -9.21 18.14 -15.79
C ARG A 454 -7.70 18.08 -15.61
N THR A 455 -7.27 17.58 -14.46
CA THR A 455 -5.86 17.44 -14.08
C THR A 455 -5.50 16.00 -13.78
N LEU A 456 -4.23 15.69 -13.92
CA LEU A 456 -3.60 14.46 -13.42
C LEU A 456 -2.90 14.77 -12.10
N ARG A 457 -3.31 14.13 -11.02
CA ARG A 457 -2.68 14.25 -9.72
C ARG A 457 -1.59 13.20 -9.57
N PRO A 458 -0.32 13.59 -9.39
CA PRO A 458 0.76 12.64 -9.20
C PRO A 458 0.53 11.78 -7.96
N VAL A 459 0.69 10.47 -8.10
CA VAL A 459 0.63 9.48 -7.02
C VAL A 459 2.01 8.93 -6.72
N GLY A 460 2.81 8.71 -7.76
CA GLY A 460 4.16 8.21 -7.63
C GLY A 460 4.83 7.95 -8.99
N PRO A 461 6.04 7.41 -9.01
CA PRO A 461 6.70 6.99 -10.23
C PRO A 461 5.94 5.86 -10.93
N VAL A 462 6.16 5.68 -12.22
CA VAL A 462 5.67 4.51 -12.94
C VAL A 462 6.46 3.28 -12.44
N PRO A 463 5.80 2.15 -12.16
CA PRO A 463 6.50 0.90 -11.86
C PRO A 463 7.34 0.42 -13.04
N PRO A 464 8.40 -0.38 -12.81
CA PRO A 464 9.12 -1.07 -13.88
C PRO A 464 8.15 -1.85 -14.79
N LEU A 465 8.40 -1.84 -16.09
CA LEU A 465 7.50 -2.47 -17.06
C LEU A 465 7.23 -3.95 -16.77
N GLU A 466 8.25 -4.68 -16.32
CA GLU A 466 8.10 -6.09 -15.96
C GLU A 466 7.17 -6.31 -14.75
N GLU A 467 7.11 -5.37 -13.83
CA GLU A 467 6.13 -5.42 -12.74
C GLU A 467 4.71 -5.11 -13.23
N VAL A 468 4.56 -4.21 -14.21
CA VAL A 468 3.26 -3.96 -14.85
C VAL A 468 2.81 -5.20 -15.63
N LYS A 469 3.70 -5.88 -16.34
CA LYS A 469 3.40 -7.16 -17.01
C LYS A 469 2.98 -8.25 -16.02
N ALA A 470 3.63 -8.30 -14.85
CA ALA A 470 3.30 -9.27 -13.82
C ALA A 470 1.90 -9.09 -13.21
N LEU A 471 1.21 -7.98 -13.48
CA LEU A 471 -0.17 -7.76 -13.00
C LEU A 471 -1.17 -8.76 -13.58
N SER A 472 -0.93 -9.27 -14.79
CA SER A 472 -1.87 -10.20 -15.44
C SER A 472 -1.15 -11.20 -16.33
N THR A 473 -1.62 -12.43 -16.32
CA THR A 473 -1.10 -13.47 -17.22
C THR A 473 -1.22 -13.09 -18.70
N TYR A 474 -2.22 -12.29 -19.09
CA TYR A 474 -2.37 -11.80 -20.46
C TYR A 474 -1.27 -10.83 -20.89
N LEU A 475 -0.68 -10.10 -19.94
CA LEU A 475 0.42 -9.15 -20.20
C LEU A 475 1.79 -9.83 -20.19
N SER A 476 1.93 -10.94 -19.43
CA SER A 476 3.19 -11.68 -19.27
C SER A 476 3.35 -12.89 -20.17
N ARG A 477 2.34 -13.23 -20.98
CA ARG A 477 2.43 -14.31 -21.98
C ARG A 477 3.49 -14.00 -23.05
N PRO A 478 4.10 -15.02 -23.66
CA PRO A 478 4.99 -14.81 -24.79
C PRO A 478 4.25 -14.25 -26.01
N ALA A 479 4.93 -13.48 -26.85
CA ALA A 479 4.34 -12.85 -28.04
C ALA A 479 3.75 -13.85 -29.06
N THR A 480 4.09 -15.12 -28.95
CA THR A 480 3.54 -16.21 -29.78
C THR A 480 2.18 -16.71 -29.30
N ASP A 481 1.77 -16.35 -28.09
CA ASP A 481 0.45 -16.74 -27.57
C ASP A 481 -0.65 -15.85 -28.19
N PRO A 482 -1.73 -16.43 -28.73
CA PRO A 482 -2.79 -15.67 -29.39
C PRO A 482 -3.56 -14.73 -28.45
N ASP A 483 -3.51 -14.97 -27.14
CA ASP A 483 -4.14 -14.15 -26.14
C ASP A 483 -3.20 -13.09 -25.51
N TRP A 484 -1.94 -13.05 -25.96
CA TRP A 484 -0.97 -12.06 -25.51
C TRP A 484 -1.41 -10.62 -25.80
N ILE A 485 -1.15 -9.74 -24.85
CA ILE A 485 -1.32 -8.29 -24.99
C ILE A 485 0.03 -7.64 -24.69
N GLY A 486 0.71 -7.18 -25.74
CA GLY A 486 2.01 -6.53 -25.62
C GLY A 486 1.86 -5.08 -25.21
N ILE A 487 2.50 -4.70 -24.12
CA ILE A 487 2.48 -3.35 -23.59
C ILE A 487 3.86 -2.68 -23.61
N ASP A 488 4.83 -3.27 -24.29
CA ASP A 488 6.21 -2.77 -24.35
C ASP A 488 6.28 -1.35 -24.90
N ASP A 489 5.48 -1.05 -25.93
CA ASP A 489 5.37 0.25 -26.56
C ASP A 489 4.02 0.94 -26.29
N ALA A 490 3.23 0.42 -25.36
CA ALA A 490 1.94 1.01 -25.03
C ALA A 490 2.12 2.38 -24.32
N PRO A 491 1.39 3.42 -24.72
CA PRO A 491 1.53 4.73 -24.09
C PRO A 491 0.97 4.76 -22.67
N VAL A 492 -0.05 3.95 -22.35
CA VAL A 492 -0.77 4.06 -21.08
C VAL A 492 -1.49 2.77 -20.70
N VAL A 493 -1.58 2.52 -19.39
CA VAL A 493 -2.49 1.52 -18.80
C VAL A 493 -3.39 2.23 -17.78
N LEU A 494 -4.71 2.06 -17.92
CA LEU A 494 -5.68 2.59 -16.98
C LEU A 494 -6.11 1.50 -15.98
N GLY A 495 -6.17 1.85 -14.70
CA GLY A 495 -6.84 1.07 -13.66
C GLY A 495 -8.19 1.71 -13.35
N VAL A 496 -9.29 1.02 -13.67
CA VAL A 496 -10.64 1.48 -13.30
C VAL A 496 -11.02 0.89 -11.96
N TYR A 497 -11.27 1.74 -10.98
CA TYR A 497 -11.60 1.34 -9.61
C TYR A 497 -12.85 2.07 -9.10
N ALA A 498 -13.45 1.57 -8.03
CA ALA A 498 -14.61 2.19 -7.40
C ALA A 498 -14.28 2.75 -6.03
N ASP A 499 -14.80 3.93 -5.69
CA ASP A 499 -14.80 4.47 -4.32
C ASP A 499 -16.01 3.87 -3.57
N LEU A 500 -15.79 2.71 -2.91
CA LEU A 500 -16.84 2.01 -2.17
C LEU A 500 -17.27 2.73 -0.91
N GLY A 501 -16.39 3.49 -0.27
CA GLY A 501 -16.71 4.19 0.98
C GLY A 501 -17.89 5.15 0.80
N LEU A 502 -17.87 5.91 -0.29
CA LEU A 502 -18.96 6.84 -0.62
C LEU A 502 -20.28 6.11 -0.95
N LEU A 503 -20.22 5.02 -1.70
CA LEU A 503 -21.42 4.22 -2.04
C LEU A 503 -21.99 3.51 -0.82
N ARG A 504 -21.15 2.93 0.04
CA ARG A 504 -21.58 2.22 1.27
C ARG A 504 -22.34 3.15 2.21
N GLY A 505 -21.89 4.39 2.37
CA GLY A 505 -22.57 5.38 3.20
C GLY A 505 -24.01 5.67 2.75
N ARG A 506 -24.33 5.48 1.46
CA ARG A 506 -25.65 5.74 0.93
C ARG A 506 -26.48 4.47 0.65
N TYR A 507 -25.86 3.37 0.26
CA TYR A 507 -26.55 2.19 -0.26
C TYR A 507 -26.24 0.89 0.52
N GLY A 508 -25.49 0.98 1.63
CA GLY A 508 -25.16 -0.17 2.47
C GLY A 508 -24.51 -1.32 1.65
N LEU A 509 -24.93 -2.54 1.89
CA LEU A 509 -24.42 -3.72 1.17
C LEU A 509 -24.71 -3.69 -0.35
N ARG A 510 -25.73 -2.94 -0.82
CA ARG A 510 -26.01 -2.78 -2.24
C ARG A 510 -24.88 -2.07 -2.99
N ALA A 511 -24.04 -1.31 -2.29
CA ALA A 511 -22.98 -0.49 -2.85
C ALA A 511 -22.06 -1.26 -3.82
N LEU A 512 -21.63 -2.48 -3.46
CA LEU A 512 -20.74 -3.26 -4.33
C LEU A 512 -21.39 -3.58 -5.69
N ARG A 513 -22.68 -3.96 -5.71
CA ARG A 513 -23.40 -4.22 -6.98
C ARG A 513 -23.48 -2.97 -7.85
N LEU A 514 -23.72 -1.81 -7.24
CA LEU A 514 -23.78 -0.52 -7.95
C LEU A 514 -22.40 -0.10 -8.46
N ALA A 515 -21.35 -0.34 -7.69
CA ALA A 515 -19.98 -0.10 -8.09
C ALA A 515 -19.57 -0.91 -9.32
N LEU A 516 -19.88 -2.22 -9.33
CA LEU A 516 -19.60 -3.10 -10.47
C LEU A 516 -20.31 -2.64 -11.74
N LEU A 517 -21.57 -2.24 -11.64
CA LEU A 517 -22.32 -1.69 -12.77
C LEU A 517 -21.72 -0.38 -13.27
N GLU A 518 -21.40 0.54 -12.37
CA GLU A 518 -20.88 1.86 -12.72
C GLU A 518 -19.49 1.77 -13.37
N THR A 519 -18.60 0.93 -12.84
CA THR A 519 -17.27 0.71 -13.42
C THR A 519 -17.35 0.06 -14.80
N GLY A 520 -18.32 -0.85 -15.02
CA GLY A 520 -18.61 -1.40 -16.35
C GLY A 520 -19.07 -0.33 -17.33
N HIS A 521 -19.99 0.57 -16.92
CA HIS A 521 -20.45 1.69 -17.75
C HIS A 521 -19.28 2.63 -18.12
N LEU A 522 -18.46 3.02 -17.14
CA LEU A 522 -17.31 3.87 -17.38
C LEU A 522 -16.30 3.20 -18.32
N THR A 523 -15.99 1.93 -18.09
CA THR A 523 -15.04 1.17 -18.93
C THR A 523 -15.52 1.10 -20.37
N GLN A 524 -16.82 0.83 -20.59
CA GLN A 524 -17.38 0.86 -21.95
C GLN A 524 -17.30 2.26 -22.58
N THR A 525 -17.55 3.29 -21.80
CA THR A 525 -17.43 4.69 -22.30
C THR A 525 -15.99 5.00 -22.71
N LEU A 526 -14.99 4.59 -21.90
CA LEU A 526 -13.58 4.73 -22.24
C LEU A 526 -13.20 3.96 -23.51
N LEU A 527 -13.70 2.73 -23.68
CA LEU A 527 -13.45 1.91 -24.87
C LEU A 527 -14.04 2.53 -26.14
N LEU A 528 -15.26 3.08 -26.07
CA LEU A 528 -15.87 3.78 -27.20
C LEU A 528 -15.12 5.07 -27.56
N THR A 529 -14.71 5.81 -26.55
CA THR A 529 -13.90 7.03 -26.74
C THR A 529 -12.54 6.69 -27.35
N ALA A 530 -11.88 5.63 -26.86
CA ALA A 530 -10.64 5.12 -27.43
C ALA A 530 -10.80 4.72 -28.91
N ALA A 531 -11.87 3.97 -29.23
CA ALA A 531 -12.16 3.57 -30.61
C ALA A 531 -12.40 4.77 -31.53
N ALA A 532 -13.09 5.82 -31.05
CA ALA A 532 -13.27 7.07 -31.81
C ALA A 532 -11.93 7.79 -32.06
N LEU A 533 -10.95 7.65 -31.20
CA LEU A 533 -9.59 8.20 -31.33
C LEU A 533 -8.64 7.28 -32.12
N GLY A 534 -9.13 6.13 -32.64
CA GLY A 534 -8.29 5.15 -33.33
C GLY A 534 -7.36 4.37 -32.40
N LEU A 535 -7.66 4.35 -31.10
CA LEU A 535 -6.98 3.54 -30.10
C LEU A 535 -7.73 2.23 -29.90
N ALA A 536 -7.02 1.23 -29.48
CA ALA A 536 -7.56 -0.09 -29.12
C ALA A 536 -7.13 -0.45 -27.69
N GLY A 537 -7.89 -1.32 -27.06
CA GLY A 537 -7.57 -1.79 -25.72
C GLY A 537 -8.39 -3.01 -25.34
N THR A 538 -8.03 -3.62 -24.21
CA THR A 538 -8.72 -4.78 -23.66
C THR A 538 -8.99 -4.57 -22.18
N PRO A 539 -10.25 -4.61 -21.75
CA PRO A 539 -10.56 -4.56 -20.33
C PRO A 539 -10.24 -5.92 -19.70
N LEU A 540 -9.20 -5.96 -18.88
CA LEU A 540 -8.76 -7.14 -18.15
C LEU A 540 -9.40 -7.13 -16.77
N GLY A 541 -10.24 -8.15 -16.49
CA GLY A 541 -10.73 -8.47 -15.15
C GLY A 541 -9.91 -9.57 -14.47
N GLY A 542 -9.00 -10.22 -15.22
CA GLY A 542 -8.09 -11.25 -14.71
C GLY A 542 -6.71 -10.66 -14.42
N PHE A 543 -6.51 -10.20 -13.20
CA PHE A 543 -5.24 -9.67 -12.71
C PHE A 543 -5.01 -10.13 -11.27
N HIS A 544 -3.78 -9.97 -10.79
CA HIS A 544 -3.43 -10.28 -9.41
C HIS A 544 -3.80 -9.09 -8.51
N ASP A 545 -4.94 -9.18 -7.82
CA ASP A 545 -5.57 -8.06 -7.10
C ASP A 545 -4.62 -7.35 -6.14
N ASP A 546 -4.03 -8.09 -5.19
CA ASP A 546 -3.14 -7.50 -4.17
C ASP A 546 -1.94 -6.78 -4.80
N LEU A 547 -1.34 -7.36 -5.85
CA LEU A 547 -0.23 -6.75 -6.56
C LEU A 547 -0.67 -5.50 -7.32
N ALA A 548 -1.85 -5.55 -7.95
CA ALA A 548 -2.39 -4.43 -8.70
C ALA A 548 -2.74 -3.25 -7.78
N HIS A 549 -3.36 -3.50 -6.63
CA HIS A 549 -3.62 -2.45 -5.64
C HIS A 549 -2.32 -1.84 -5.11
N GLU A 550 -1.31 -2.67 -4.86
CA GLU A 550 0.01 -2.17 -4.47
C GLU A 550 0.62 -1.28 -5.53
N LEU A 551 0.75 -1.76 -6.78
CA LEU A 551 1.40 -1.02 -7.85
C LEU A 551 0.66 0.25 -8.25
N LEU A 552 -0.65 0.25 -8.17
CA LEU A 552 -1.49 1.41 -8.44
C LEU A 552 -1.64 2.33 -7.22
N GLY A 553 -1.20 1.93 -6.03
CA GLY A 553 -1.37 2.69 -4.79
C GLY A 553 -2.84 2.89 -4.41
N LEU A 554 -3.64 1.84 -4.57
CA LEU A 554 -5.05 1.81 -4.21
C LEU A 554 -5.25 1.14 -2.85
N ASP A 555 -6.29 1.54 -2.14
CA ASP A 555 -6.78 0.85 -0.95
C ASP A 555 -7.76 -0.23 -1.40
N ASP A 556 -7.35 -1.49 -1.32
CA ASP A 556 -8.12 -2.64 -1.79
C ASP A 556 -9.48 -2.83 -1.10
N LEU A 557 -9.67 -2.29 0.10
CA LEU A 557 -10.92 -2.39 0.87
C LEU A 557 -11.94 -1.31 0.50
N ASP A 558 -11.48 -0.11 0.19
CA ASP A 558 -12.34 1.03 -0.17
C ASP A 558 -12.24 1.44 -1.64
N GLN A 559 -11.17 1.03 -2.33
CA GLN A 559 -10.88 1.37 -3.71
C GLN A 559 -10.59 0.12 -4.55
N PRO A 560 -11.49 -0.90 -4.56
CA PRO A 560 -11.24 -2.12 -5.30
C PRO A 560 -11.13 -1.84 -6.80
N LEU A 561 -10.01 -2.31 -7.37
CA LEU A 561 -9.77 -2.29 -8.81
C LEU A 561 -10.74 -3.25 -9.51
N GLN A 562 -11.32 -2.83 -10.63
CA GLN A 562 -12.25 -3.65 -11.38
C GLN A 562 -11.72 -4.04 -12.76
N TYR A 563 -10.96 -3.15 -13.39
CA TYR A 563 -10.34 -3.42 -14.69
C TYR A 563 -8.94 -2.82 -14.77
N LEU A 564 -8.03 -3.56 -15.39
CA LEU A 564 -6.85 -3.00 -16.04
C LEU A 564 -7.18 -2.84 -17.53
N LEU A 565 -6.90 -1.67 -18.07
CA LEU A 565 -7.19 -1.33 -19.46
C LEU A 565 -5.93 -0.78 -20.14
N PRO A 566 -5.06 -1.66 -20.68
CA PRO A 566 -3.97 -1.23 -21.54
C PRO A 566 -4.55 -0.66 -22.83
N LEU A 567 -4.03 0.45 -23.28
CA LEU A 567 -4.48 1.19 -24.46
C LEU A 567 -3.29 1.58 -25.34
N GLY A 568 -3.52 1.54 -26.66
CA GLY A 568 -2.56 1.95 -27.66
C GLY A 568 -3.14 1.77 -29.06
N ARG A 569 -2.33 2.02 -30.09
CA ARG A 569 -2.68 1.67 -31.47
C ARG A 569 -2.34 0.22 -31.71
N ARG A 570 -3.18 -0.48 -32.48
CA ARG A 570 -2.82 -1.82 -32.97
C ARG A 570 -1.73 -1.69 -34.03
N ALA A 571 -0.77 -2.63 -34.04
CA ALA A 571 0.04 -2.83 -35.23
C ALA A 571 -0.90 -3.09 -36.42
N VAL A 572 -0.73 -2.33 -37.48
CA VAL A 572 -1.51 -2.56 -38.71
C VAL A 572 -1.04 -3.89 -39.28
N ASP A 573 -1.89 -4.93 -39.17
CA ASP A 573 -1.66 -6.19 -39.91
C ASP A 573 -1.57 -5.83 -41.40
N ALA A 574 -0.39 -5.87 -41.95
CA ALA A 574 -0.14 -5.68 -43.38
C ALA A 574 -0.91 -6.74 -44.23
N ASP A 575 -1.35 -7.83 -43.60
CA ASP A 575 -2.07 -8.93 -44.25
C ASP A 575 -3.60 -8.76 -44.34
N ARG A 576 -4.19 -7.79 -43.64
CA ARG A 576 -5.64 -7.52 -43.76
C ARG A 576 -6.05 -6.51 -44.83
N ALA A 577 -5.12 -5.94 -45.52
CA ALA A 577 -5.38 -5.05 -46.68
C ALA A 577 -5.93 -5.76 -47.93
N GLY A 578 -6.06 -7.10 -47.88
CA GLY A 578 -6.49 -7.92 -49.03
C GLY A 578 -7.92 -8.43 -49.00
N VAL A 579 -8.71 -8.22 -47.92
CA VAL A 579 -10.12 -8.65 -47.91
C VAL A 579 -11.01 -7.45 -48.12
N SER A 580 -11.32 -7.18 -49.39
CA SER A 580 -12.42 -6.28 -49.77
C SER A 580 -13.73 -6.84 -49.22
N PRO A 581 -14.64 -6.02 -48.68
CA PRO A 581 -15.97 -6.48 -48.32
C PRO A 581 -16.71 -6.89 -49.58
N GLY A 582 -16.88 -8.21 -49.77
CA GLY A 582 -17.69 -8.75 -50.85
C GLY A 582 -19.08 -8.17 -50.83
N GLY A 583 -19.50 -7.57 -51.94
CA GLY A 583 -20.82 -7.05 -52.14
C GLY A 583 -21.90 -8.16 -52.02
N PRO A 584 -23.18 -7.81 -51.84
CA PRO A 584 -24.26 -8.78 -51.61
C PRO A 584 -24.47 -9.62 -52.87
N GLY A 585 -24.03 -10.88 -52.82
CA GLY A 585 -24.35 -11.87 -53.82
C GLY A 585 -25.82 -12.31 -53.69
N ALA A 586 -26.58 -12.07 -54.74
CA ALA A 586 -27.96 -12.52 -54.89
C ALA A 586 -28.03 -14.05 -55.11
N GLY A 587 -28.97 -14.69 -54.46
CA GLY A 587 -29.76 -15.81 -54.99
C GLY A 587 -29.15 -17.21 -54.95
N GLY A 588 -29.76 -18.11 -54.19
CA GLY A 588 -29.61 -19.55 -54.32
C GLY A 588 -30.44 -20.29 -53.26
N GLY A 589 -31.56 -20.85 -53.67
CA GLY A 589 -32.62 -21.46 -52.89
C GLY A 589 -32.26 -22.76 -52.14
N PRO A 590 -33.24 -23.39 -51.46
CA PRO A 590 -33.03 -24.33 -50.37
C PRO A 590 -32.74 -25.74 -50.85
N ARG A 591 -31.85 -26.46 -50.22
CA ARG A 591 -31.80 -27.93 -50.21
C ARG A 591 -31.86 -28.43 -48.78
N GLY A 592 -32.95 -29.16 -48.53
CA GLY A 592 -33.16 -29.89 -47.30
C GLY A 592 -32.30 -31.14 -47.20
N GLY A 593 -32.25 -31.72 -46.02
CA GLY A 593 -31.70 -33.05 -45.77
C GLY A 593 -31.26 -33.23 -44.33
N ALA A 594 -32.13 -33.91 -43.61
CA ALA A 594 -32.00 -34.53 -42.30
C ALA A 594 -30.63 -35.19 -41.98
N VAL A 595 -30.19 -35.12 -40.79
CA VAL A 595 -30.15 -36.02 -39.63
C VAL A 595 -29.46 -35.27 -38.49
#